data_d6ffab4530f16a92c2b8d5dad15f6997
#
_entry.id   d6ffab4530f16a92c2b8d5dad15f6997
#
_cell.length_a   1.000
_cell.length_b   1.000
_cell.length_c   1.000
_cell.angle_alpha   90.00
_cell.angle_beta   90.00
_cell.angle_gamma   90.00
#
_symmetry.space_group_name_H-M   'P 1'
#
loop_
_entity.id
_entity.type
_entity.pdbx_description
1 polymer ?
#
loop_
_entity_poly.entity_id
_entity_poly.type
_entity_poly.pdbx_seq_one_letter_code
_entity_poly.pdbx_strand_id
1 'polypeptide(L)'
;MTTFALIGAGPGLGLAAARRFGTAGHHVALISRNAQHQDELAAELARDDITARGFTADALDPASLTVALDAAAEELGPIEVLQFSPVPRADFMKPVLETIAADLDDPLAFSVKGPLTCVNTVLPGMRELGRGTLLFVNGGSAVRPNLKVAGTSVAFAAESAYAAMLHDALAPENIHAAQLIIPGAIRPDAEHSSPDVLAERLYAIHTQRDAFRHYAEPMPA
;
A
#
# COMPACT_ATOMS: atom_id res chain seq x y z
N MET A 1 -18.17 12.24 1.57
CA MET A 1 -17.32 11.17 2.08
C MET A 1 -16.12 11.03 1.15
N THR A 2 -14.98 10.59 1.65
CA THR A 2 -13.76 10.37 0.87
C THR A 2 -13.42 8.88 0.82
N THR A 3 -12.51 8.50 -0.06
CA THR A 3 -12.18 7.10 -0.35
C THR A 3 -10.80 6.73 0.21
N PHE A 4 -10.72 5.55 0.84
CA PHE A 4 -9.50 4.79 1.10
C PHE A 4 -9.28 3.80 -0.05
N ALA A 5 -8.26 4.03 -0.87
CA ALA A 5 -7.89 3.14 -1.96
C ALA A 5 -6.74 2.22 -1.53
N LEU A 6 -6.96 0.91 -1.64
CA LEU A 6 -6.02 -0.12 -1.22
C LEU A 6 -5.52 -0.92 -2.42
N ILE A 7 -4.25 -0.71 -2.79
CA ILE A 7 -3.56 -1.54 -3.79
C ILE A 7 -2.97 -2.77 -3.10
N GLY A 8 -3.38 -3.95 -3.55
CA GLY A 8 -3.01 -5.22 -2.94
C GLY A 8 -4.06 -5.72 -1.93
N ALA A 9 -5.34 -5.50 -2.23
CA ALA A 9 -6.44 -5.98 -1.40
C ALA A 9 -6.39 -7.51 -1.24
N GLY A 10 -6.34 -7.96 0.00
CA GLY A 10 -6.29 -9.37 0.39
C GLY A 10 -6.88 -9.62 1.78
N PRO A 11 -7.06 -10.90 2.19
CA PRO A 11 -7.81 -11.28 3.39
C PRO A 11 -7.07 -11.01 4.72
N GLY A 12 -5.78 -10.66 4.66
CA GLY A 12 -4.96 -10.34 5.83
C GLY A 12 -4.99 -8.86 6.15
N LEU A 13 -3.82 -8.21 6.08
CA LEU A 13 -3.66 -6.77 6.33
C LEU A 13 -4.62 -5.92 5.49
N GLY A 14 -4.85 -6.31 4.23
CA GLY A 14 -5.74 -5.55 3.34
C GLY A 14 -7.16 -5.44 3.90
N LEU A 15 -7.77 -6.55 4.30
CA LEU A 15 -9.12 -6.57 4.88
C LEU A 15 -9.18 -5.83 6.21
N ALA A 16 -8.19 -6.02 7.09
CA ALA A 16 -8.14 -5.34 8.39
C ALA A 16 -8.01 -3.82 8.21
N ALA A 17 -7.15 -3.35 7.30
CA ALA A 17 -7.03 -1.93 6.98
C ALA A 17 -8.33 -1.37 6.36
N ALA A 18 -8.92 -2.10 5.41
CA ALA A 18 -10.20 -1.75 4.80
C ALA A 18 -11.31 -1.57 5.86
N ARG A 19 -11.41 -2.51 6.79
CA ARG A 19 -12.36 -2.43 7.92
C ARG A 19 -12.07 -1.23 8.81
N ARG A 20 -10.82 -1.00 9.15
CA ARG A 20 -10.43 0.09 10.05
C ARG A 20 -10.72 1.47 9.45
N PHE A 21 -10.34 1.70 8.19
CA PHE A 21 -10.63 2.96 7.51
C PHE A 21 -12.12 3.12 7.20
N GLY A 22 -12.80 2.03 6.81
CA GLY A 22 -14.24 2.03 6.56
C GLY A 22 -15.05 2.39 7.81
N THR A 23 -14.73 1.80 8.97
CA THR A 23 -15.35 2.15 10.26
C THR A 23 -15.09 3.61 10.66
N ALA A 24 -14.00 4.21 10.18
CA ALA A 24 -13.72 5.64 10.37
C ALA A 24 -14.47 6.56 9.40
N GLY A 25 -15.29 6.01 8.50
CA GLY A 25 -16.16 6.77 7.60
C GLY A 25 -15.64 6.95 6.18
N HIS A 26 -14.58 6.25 5.77
CA HIS A 26 -14.17 6.21 4.37
C HIS A 26 -14.96 5.17 3.57
N HIS A 27 -15.28 5.46 2.31
CA HIS A 27 -15.57 4.41 1.34
C HIS A 27 -14.28 3.65 1.02
N VAL A 28 -14.37 2.37 0.64
CA VAL A 28 -13.21 1.50 0.43
C VAL A 28 -13.14 1.04 -1.02
N ALA A 29 -12.04 1.37 -1.71
CA ALA A 29 -11.71 0.83 -3.01
C ALA A 29 -10.72 -0.33 -2.85
N LEU A 30 -11.17 -1.56 -3.15
CA LEU A 30 -10.38 -2.79 -3.07
C LEU A 30 -9.73 -3.06 -4.43
N ILE A 31 -8.43 -2.82 -4.56
CA ILE A 31 -7.73 -2.95 -5.85
C ILE A 31 -6.78 -4.14 -5.82
N SER A 32 -7.03 -5.12 -6.68
CA SER A 32 -6.21 -6.33 -6.84
C SER A 32 -6.44 -6.98 -8.20
N ARG A 33 -5.79 -8.11 -8.48
CA ARG A 33 -5.93 -8.82 -9.78
C ARG A 33 -7.14 -9.74 -9.87
N ASN A 34 -7.77 -10.08 -8.76
CA ASN A 34 -8.82 -11.09 -8.70
C ASN A 34 -10.17 -10.47 -8.31
N ALA A 35 -11.06 -10.30 -9.29
CA ALA A 35 -12.38 -9.71 -9.09
C ALA A 35 -13.25 -10.51 -8.11
N GLN A 36 -13.27 -11.84 -8.21
CA GLN A 36 -14.06 -12.68 -7.30
C GLN A 36 -13.63 -12.46 -5.83
N HIS A 37 -12.33 -12.38 -5.58
CA HIS A 37 -11.81 -12.15 -4.24
C HIS A 37 -12.16 -10.75 -3.72
N GLN A 38 -12.20 -9.75 -4.59
CA GLN A 38 -12.66 -8.40 -4.24
C GLN A 38 -14.13 -8.39 -3.84
N ASP A 39 -14.98 -9.13 -4.57
CA ASP A 39 -16.41 -9.26 -4.25
C ASP A 39 -16.63 -9.95 -2.89
N GLU A 40 -15.85 -10.97 -2.58
CA GLU A 40 -15.89 -11.67 -1.28
C GLU A 40 -15.49 -10.70 -0.14
N LEU A 41 -14.43 -9.92 -0.31
CA LEU A 41 -13.98 -8.93 0.67
C LEU A 41 -15.01 -7.79 0.83
N ALA A 42 -15.59 -7.30 -0.27
CA ALA A 42 -16.61 -6.28 -0.23
C ALA A 42 -17.89 -6.76 0.48
N ALA A 43 -18.29 -8.01 0.23
CA ALA A 43 -19.42 -8.63 0.92
C ALA A 43 -19.16 -8.82 2.42
N GLU A 44 -17.91 -9.08 2.82
CA GLU A 44 -17.54 -9.15 4.24
C GLU A 44 -17.60 -7.78 4.89
N LEU A 45 -17.07 -6.73 4.26
CA LEU A 45 -17.12 -5.36 4.76
C LEU A 45 -18.54 -4.81 4.84
N ALA A 46 -19.42 -5.21 3.93
CA ALA A 46 -20.83 -4.81 3.95
C ALA A 46 -21.58 -5.31 5.20
N ARG A 47 -21.13 -6.40 5.85
CA ARG A 47 -21.70 -6.87 7.13
C ARG A 47 -21.41 -5.92 8.29
N ASP A 48 -20.38 -5.10 8.14
CA ASP A 48 -19.96 -4.08 9.10
C ASP A 48 -20.46 -2.67 8.68
N ASP A 49 -21.46 -2.61 7.77
CA ASP A 49 -22.03 -1.37 7.19
C ASP A 49 -21.00 -0.50 6.46
N ILE A 50 -19.92 -1.10 5.95
CA ILE A 50 -18.86 -0.41 5.21
C ILE A 50 -19.14 -0.47 3.70
N THR A 51 -19.19 0.68 3.05
CA THR A 51 -19.29 0.78 1.59
C THR A 51 -17.93 0.44 0.97
N ALA A 52 -17.85 -0.71 0.29
CA ALA A 52 -16.65 -1.18 -0.39
C ALA A 52 -16.95 -1.63 -1.82
N ARG A 53 -16.01 -1.41 -2.75
CA ARG A 53 -16.08 -1.82 -4.15
C ARG A 53 -14.76 -2.40 -4.62
N GLY A 54 -14.82 -3.43 -5.48
CA GLY A 54 -13.68 -4.03 -6.14
C GLY A 54 -13.35 -3.34 -7.46
N PHE A 55 -12.05 -3.14 -7.73
CA PHE A 55 -11.52 -2.62 -8.99
C PHE A 55 -10.33 -3.48 -9.42
N THR A 56 -10.39 -4.06 -10.61
CA THR A 56 -9.34 -5.00 -11.05
C THR A 56 -8.15 -4.24 -11.65
N ALA A 57 -6.96 -4.46 -11.09
CA ALA A 57 -5.70 -3.97 -11.63
C ALA A 57 -4.51 -4.86 -11.25
N ASP A 58 -3.45 -4.85 -12.06
CA ASP A 58 -2.17 -5.49 -11.75
C ASP A 58 -1.15 -4.41 -11.38
N ALA A 59 -0.45 -4.59 -10.25
CA ALA A 59 0.63 -3.69 -9.82
C ALA A 59 1.80 -3.61 -10.81
N LEU A 60 1.92 -4.58 -11.72
CA LEU A 60 2.87 -4.58 -12.84
C LEU A 60 2.38 -3.82 -14.08
N ASP A 61 1.10 -3.45 -14.14
CA ASP A 61 0.50 -2.74 -15.26
C ASP A 61 0.05 -1.33 -14.85
N PRO A 62 0.87 -0.30 -15.11
CA PRO A 62 0.55 1.10 -14.81
C PRO A 62 -0.78 1.57 -15.41
N ALA A 63 -1.14 1.12 -16.61
CA ALA A 63 -2.38 1.54 -17.26
C ALA A 63 -3.60 1.00 -16.50
N SER A 64 -3.56 -0.27 -16.07
CA SER A 64 -4.65 -0.85 -15.27
C SER A 64 -4.80 -0.17 -13.90
N LEU A 65 -3.69 0.22 -13.27
CA LEU A 65 -3.72 0.97 -12.00
C LEU A 65 -4.39 2.33 -12.15
N THR A 66 -4.06 3.07 -13.21
CA THR A 66 -4.69 4.37 -13.50
C THR A 66 -6.19 4.21 -13.69
N VAL A 67 -6.62 3.29 -14.56
CA VAL A 67 -8.05 3.03 -14.82
C VAL A 67 -8.82 2.65 -13.56
N ALA A 68 -8.24 1.79 -12.72
CA ALA A 68 -8.89 1.36 -11.48
C ALA A 68 -9.01 2.48 -10.45
N LEU A 69 -7.99 3.34 -10.32
CA LEU A 69 -8.02 4.48 -9.39
C LEU A 69 -8.96 5.58 -9.86
N ASP A 70 -9.01 5.87 -11.16
CA ASP A 70 -9.94 6.85 -11.73
C ASP A 70 -11.39 6.38 -11.53
N ALA A 71 -11.69 5.10 -11.82
CA ALA A 71 -13.01 4.52 -11.59
C ALA A 71 -13.39 4.52 -10.10
N ALA A 72 -12.44 4.23 -9.20
CA ALA A 72 -12.66 4.30 -7.76
C ALA A 72 -13.01 5.71 -7.30
N ALA A 73 -12.32 6.72 -7.81
CA ALA A 73 -12.60 8.13 -7.49
C ALA A 73 -13.97 8.59 -8.04
N GLU A 74 -14.35 8.13 -9.23
CA GLU A 74 -15.64 8.44 -9.84
C GLU A 74 -16.81 7.78 -9.08
N GLU A 75 -16.68 6.51 -8.70
CA GLU A 75 -17.77 5.75 -8.07
C GLU A 75 -17.91 6.00 -6.56
N LEU A 76 -16.80 6.15 -5.84
CA LEU A 76 -16.78 6.21 -4.37
C LEU A 76 -16.45 7.61 -3.83
N GLY A 77 -16.09 8.52 -4.69
CA GLY A 77 -15.66 9.87 -4.34
C GLY A 77 -14.13 10.02 -4.22
N PRO A 78 -13.65 11.25 -3.98
CA PRO A 78 -12.23 11.56 -4.06
C PRO A 78 -11.38 10.72 -3.11
N ILE A 79 -10.24 10.24 -3.60
CA ILE A 79 -9.32 9.41 -2.83
C ILE A 79 -8.50 10.31 -1.89
N GLU A 80 -8.78 10.21 -0.59
CA GLU A 80 -8.02 10.90 0.45
C GLU A 80 -6.84 10.07 0.96
N VAL A 81 -6.98 8.74 0.98
CA VAL A 81 -5.94 7.84 1.47
C VAL A 81 -5.65 6.78 0.42
N LEU A 82 -4.38 6.66 0.04
CA LEU A 82 -3.88 5.59 -0.83
C LEU A 82 -2.93 4.71 -0.01
N GLN A 83 -3.21 3.41 0.07
CA GLN A 83 -2.28 2.41 0.59
C GLN A 83 -1.73 1.56 -0.54
N PHE A 84 -0.41 1.49 -0.65
CA PHE A 84 0.30 0.59 -1.56
C PHE A 84 0.96 -0.53 -0.75
N SER A 85 0.39 -1.74 -0.83
CA SER A 85 0.82 -2.90 -0.03
C SER A 85 0.64 -4.24 -0.75
N PRO A 86 0.86 -4.35 -2.06
CA PRO A 86 0.72 -5.62 -2.73
C PRO A 86 1.83 -6.59 -2.30
N VAL A 87 1.50 -7.88 -2.22
CA VAL A 87 2.48 -8.92 -1.86
C VAL A 87 3.39 -9.20 -3.06
N PRO A 88 4.74 -9.12 -2.88
CA PRO A 88 5.67 -9.43 -3.96
C PRO A 88 5.57 -10.89 -4.41
N ARG A 89 5.83 -11.14 -5.68
CA ARG A 89 5.87 -12.48 -6.25
C ARG A 89 7.08 -13.27 -5.74
N ALA A 90 6.96 -14.58 -5.68
CA ALA A 90 8.03 -15.46 -5.21
C ALA A 90 9.30 -15.41 -6.11
N ASP A 91 9.12 -15.17 -7.41
CA ASP A 91 10.22 -15.05 -8.37
C ASP A 91 11.07 -13.77 -8.20
N PHE A 92 10.59 -12.77 -7.43
CA PHE A 92 11.41 -11.62 -7.00
C PHE A 92 12.45 -11.98 -5.93
N MET A 93 12.31 -13.15 -5.31
CA MET A 93 13.09 -13.57 -4.13
C MET A 93 14.25 -14.49 -4.50
N LYS A 94 15.12 -14.05 -5.43
CA LYS A 94 16.35 -14.76 -5.78
C LYS A 94 17.52 -14.33 -4.89
N PRO A 95 18.47 -15.27 -4.59
CA PRO A 95 19.73 -14.90 -3.96
C PRO A 95 20.54 -13.91 -4.80
N VAL A 96 21.26 -13.00 -4.15
CA VAL A 96 21.97 -11.90 -4.83
C VAL A 96 22.98 -12.36 -5.87
N LEU A 97 23.68 -13.47 -5.64
CA LEU A 97 24.68 -14.02 -6.59
C LEU A 97 24.04 -14.79 -7.76
N GLU A 98 22.74 -15.07 -7.69
CA GLU A 98 21.96 -15.72 -8.75
C GLU A 98 21.09 -14.72 -9.53
N THR A 99 21.10 -13.45 -9.13
CA THR A 99 20.28 -12.39 -9.71
C THR A 99 21.02 -11.77 -10.90
N ILE A 100 20.34 -11.72 -12.05
CA ILE A 100 20.82 -11.02 -13.25
C ILE A 100 19.97 -9.75 -13.50
N ALA A 101 20.41 -8.86 -14.38
CA ALA A 101 19.74 -7.58 -14.63
C ALA A 101 18.25 -7.71 -14.99
N ALA A 102 17.89 -8.70 -15.82
CA ALA A 102 16.50 -8.95 -16.20
C ALA A 102 15.59 -9.38 -15.02
N ASP A 103 16.15 -9.95 -13.96
CA ASP A 103 15.39 -10.32 -12.76
C ASP A 103 14.92 -9.09 -11.95
N LEU A 104 15.40 -7.90 -12.28
CA LEU A 104 15.00 -6.66 -11.62
C LEU A 104 13.87 -5.92 -12.36
N ASP A 105 13.55 -6.28 -13.60
CA ASP A 105 12.56 -5.58 -14.41
C ASP A 105 11.18 -5.57 -13.73
N ASP A 106 10.68 -6.76 -13.37
CA ASP A 106 9.38 -6.90 -12.69
C ASP A 106 9.39 -6.33 -11.26
N PRO A 107 10.39 -6.61 -10.38
CA PRO A 107 10.47 -5.98 -9.07
C PRO A 107 10.47 -4.44 -9.12
N LEU A 108 11.20 -3.84 -10.06
CA LEU A 108 11.20 -2.38 -10.25
C LEU A 108 9.89 -1.87 -10.83
N ALA A 109 9.27 -2.60 -11.75
CA ALA A 109 7.93 -2.25 -12.24
C ALA A 109 6.92 -2.27 -11.09
N PHE A 110 6.96 -3.29 -10.26
CA PHE A 110 6.07 -3.50 -9.12
C PHE A 110 6.21 -2.44 -8.01
N SER A 111 7.45 -2.19 -7.56
CA SER A 111 7.69 -1.35 -6.38
C SER A 111 8.14 0.08 -6.68
N VAL A 112 8.37 0.41 -7.96
CA VAL A 112 8.75 1.78 -8.35
C VAL A 112 7.75 2.37 -9.33
N LYS A 113 7.54 1.72 -10.48
CA LYS A 113 6.63 2.26 -11.50
C LYS A 113 5.17 2.19 -11.03
N GLY A 114 4.75 1.10 -10.38
CA GLY A 114 3.41 0.95 -9.83
C GLY A 114 3.04 2.06 -8.85
N PRO A 115 3.75 2.21 -7.70
CA PRO A 115 3.45 3.27 -6.74
C PRO A 115 3.58 4.67 -7.32
N LEU A 116 4.57 4.92 -8.19
CA LEU A 116 4.70 6.22 -8.88
C LEU A 116 3.47 6.53 -9.74
N THR A 117 2.95 5.54 -10.47
CA THR A 117 1.70 5.68 -11.23
C THR A 117 0.52 5.97 -10.32
N CYS A 118 0.35 5.18 -9.24
CA CYS A 118 -0.74 5.38 -8.30
C CYS A 118 -0.73 6.79 -7.69
N VAL A 119 0.44 7.26 -7.25
CA VAL A 119 0.61 8.60 -6.68
C VAL A 119 0.23 9.68 -7.70
N ASN A 120 0.76 9.59 -8.93
CA ASN A 120 0.45 10.57 -9.99
C ASN A 120 -1.05 10.61 -10.32
N THR A 121 -1.75 9.49 -10.24
CA THR A 121 -3.19 9.40 -10.49
C THR A 121 -4.01 10.05 -9.37
N VAL A 122 -3.67 9.81 -8.09
CA VAL A 122 -4.49 10.31 -6.98
C VAL A 122 -4.12 11.74 -6.52
N LEU A 123 -2.89 12.17 -6.79
CA LEU A 123 -2.37 13.46 -6.30
C LEU A 123 -3.18 14.68 -6.72
N PRO A 124 -3.71 14.81 -7.96
CA PRO A 124 -4.58 15.92 -8.33
C PRO A 124 -5.80 16.03 -7.43
N GLY A 125 -6.51 14.93 -7.19
CA GLY A 125 -7.68 14.89 -6.30
C GLY A 125 -7.35 15.21 -4.84
N MET A 126 -6.21 14.74 -4.32
CA MET A 126 -5.73 15.11 -2.97
C MET A 126 -5.44 16.61 -2.85
N ARG A 127 -4.88 17.23 -3.91
CA ARG A 127 -4.67 18.68 -3.97
C ARG A 127 -5.99 19.47 -3.98
N GLU A 128 -6.98 19.00 -4.71
CA GLU A 128 -8.33 19.59 -4.70
C GLU A 128 -9.01 19.46 -3.33
N LEU A 129 -8.80 18.35 -2.63
CA LEU A 129 -9.25 18.17 -1.25
C LEU A 129 -8.47 19.03 -0.23
N GLY A 130 -7.28 19.56 -0.59
CA GLY A 130 -6.36 20.26 0.31
C GLY A 130 -5.78 19.37 1.40
N ARG A 131 -5.85 18.05 1.24
CA ARG A 131 -5.27 17.03 2.14
C ARG A 131 -5.19 15.68 1.47
N GLY A 132 -4.28 14.83 1.95
CA GLY A 132 -4.16 13.45 1.51
C GLY A 132 -3.18 12.65 2.35
N THR A 133 -3.20 11.33 2.21
CA THR A 133 -2.22 10.42 2.83
C THR A 133 -1.82 9.31 1.87
N LEU A 134 -0.52 9.11 1.73
CA LEU A 134 0.11 8.06 0.94
C LEU A 134 0.82 7.09 1.89
N LEU A 135 0.34 5.86 1.98
CA LEU A 135 0.86 4.82 2.86
C LEU A 135 1.59 3.75 2.05
N PHE A 136 2.89 3.60 2.25
CA PHE A 136 3.71 2.56 1.66
C PHE A 136 4.01 1.48 2.71
N VAL A 137 3.72 0.22 2.39
CA VAL A 137 3.92 -0.89 3.32
C VAL A 137 4.91 -1.87 2.75
N ASN A 138 6.06 -2.03 3.41
CA ASN A 138 7.14 -2.85 2.93
C ASN A 138 7.65 -3.83 4.00
N GLY A 139 8.27 -4.91 3.56
CA GLY A 139 9.06 -5.78 4.42
C GLY A 139 10.38 -5.13 4.87
N GLY A 140 11.05 -5.74 5.84
CA GLY A 140 12.32 -5.25 6.39
C GLY A 140 13.44 -5.06 5.36
N SER A 141 13.37 -5.73 4.20
CA SER A 141 14.35 -5.57 3.13
C SER A 141 14.39 -4.18 2.49
N ALA A 142 13.37 -3.35 2.71
CA ALA A 142 13.36 -1.95 2.28
C ALA A 142 14.41 -1.09 2.99
N VAL A 143 14.79 -1.44 4.21
CA VAL A 143 15.73 -0.69 5.06
C VAL A 143 16.97 -1.48 5.42
N ARG A 144 16.91 -2.81 5.32
CA ARG A 144 18.02 -3.71 5.56
C ARG A 144 18.07 -4.78 4.47
N PRO A 145 18.93 -4.62 3.44
CA PRO A 145 19.01 -5.58 2.33
C PRO A 145 19.25 -7.01 2.80
N ASN A 146 18.58 -7.96 2.17
CA ASN A 146 18.69 -9.38 2.49
C ASN A 146 19.24 -10.14 1.28
N LEU A 147 20.36 -10.83 1.48
CA LEU A 147 21.09 -11.56 0.43
C LEU A 147 20.25 -12.65 -0.28
N LYS A 148 19.18 -13.12 0.36
CA LYS A 148 18.32 -14.19 -0.17
C LYS A 148 17.18 -13.67 -1.07
N VAL A 149 16.94 -12.36 -1.08
CA VAL A 149 15.79 -11.74 -1.77
C VAL A 149 16.22 -10.43 -2.46
N ALA A 150 17.13 -10.54 -3.42
CA ALA A 150 17.78 -9.39 -4.06
C ALA A 150 16.76 -8.47 -4.76
N GLY A 151 15.80 -9.04 -5.51
CA GLY A 151 14.79 -8.25 -6.23
C GLY A 151 13.97 -7.36 -5.31
N THR A 152 13.40 -7.92 -4.25
CA THR A 152 12.65 -7.12 -3.26
C THR A 152 13.56 -6.18 -2.46
N SER A 153 14.80 -6.56 -2.16
CA SER A 153 15.73 -5.69 -1.44
C SER A 153 16.06 -4.42 -2.24
N VAL A 154 16.34 -4.58 -3.54
CA VAL A 154 16.64 -3.44 -4.43
C VAL A 154 15.39 -2.60 -4.68
N ALA A 155 14.28 -3.23 -5.05
CA ALA A 155 13.06 -2.54 -5.43
C ALA A 155 12.39 -1.83 -4.24
N PHE A 156 12.32 -2.45 -3.07
CA PHE A 156 11.77 -1.80 -1.87
C PHE A 156 12.67 -0.67 -1.34
N ALA A 157 13.99 -0.78 -1.48
CA ALA A 157 14.88 0.34 -1.14
C ALA A 157 14.64 1.54 -2.08
N ALA A 158 14.40 1.30 -3.37
CA ALA A 158 14.05 2.34 -4.32
C ALA A 158 12.67 2.96 -4.02
N GLU A 159 11.65 2.13 -3.71
CA GLU A 159 10.32 2.60 -3.25
C GLU A 159 10.45 3.46 -1.98
N SER A 160 11.26 3.00 -1.02
CA SER A 160 11.52 3.73 0.23
C SER A 160 12.15 5.10 -0.01
N ALA A 161 13.10 5.20 -0.95
CA ALA A 161 13.70 6.47 -1.33
C ALA A 161 12.67 7.39 -2.01
N TYR A 162 11.84 6.86 -2.89
CA TYR A 162 10.76 7.61 -3.54
C TYR A 162 9.75 8.14 -2.52
N ALA A 163 9.28 7.28 -1.60
CA ALA A 163 8.33 7.67 -0.55
C ALA A 163 8.89 8.76 0.38
N ALA A 164 10.20 8.69 0.70
CA ALA A 164 10.86 9.74 1.49
C ALA A 164 10.88 11.09 0.78
N MET A 165 11.18 11.11 -0.52
CA MET A 165 11.13 12.34 -1.32
C MET A 165 9.71 12.92 -1.39
N LEU A 166 8.67 12.06 -1.49
CA LEU A 166 7.28 12.50 -1.46
C LEU A 166 6.91 13.11 -0.10
N HIS A 167 7.39 12.53 1.01
CA HIS A 167 7.16 13.07 2.36
C HIS A 167 7.60 14.54 2.44
N ASP A 168 8.82 14.82 2.02
CA ASP A 168 9.37 16.19 2.09
C ASP A 168 8.67 17.13 1.10
N ALA A 169 8.44 16.66 -0.15
CA ALA A 169 7.89 17.49 -1.20
C ALA A 169 6.41 17.86 -0.99
N LEU A 170 5.61 16.95 -0.40
CA LEU A 170 4.17 17.11 -0.26
C LEU A 170 3.73 17.69 1.10
N ALA A 171 4.62 17.76 2.07
CA ALA A 171 4.32 18.33 3.39
C ALA A 171 3.75 19.77 3.32
N PRO A 172 4.26 20.69 2.47
CA PRO A 172 3.70 22.02 2.30
C PRO A 172 2.28 22.03 1.71
N GLU A 173 1.89 20.96 1.02
CA GLU A 173 0.56 20.80 0.40
C GLU A 173 -0.46 20.10 1.33
N ASN A 174 -0.10 19.86 2.60
CA ASN A 174 -0.90 19.10 3.55
C ASN A 174 -1.21 17.68 3.07
N ILE A 175 -0.28 17.06 2.33
CA ILE A 175 -0.35 15.66 1.91
C ILE A 175 0.79 14.90 2.60
N HIS A 176 0.42 13.88 3.37
CA HIS A 176 1.36 13.10 4.17
C HIS A 176 1.76 11.82 3.43
N ALA A 177 3.03 11.64 3.16
CA ALA A 177 3.55 10.36 2.69
C ALA A 177 4.33 9.67 3.82
N ALA A 178 4.00 8.42 4.10
CA ALA A 178 4.63 7.65 5.17
C ALA A 178 4.86 6.20 4.79
N GLN A 179 5.83 5.57 5.45
CA GLN A 179 6.20 4.18 5.23
C GLN A 179 6.07 3.37 6.52
N LEU A 180 5.36 2.24 6.45
CA LEU A 180 5.34 1.22 7.50
C LEU A 180 6.22 0.04 7.10
N ILE A 181 7.26 -0.24 7.90
CA ILE A 181 8.15 -1.39 7.74
C ILE A 181 7.65 -2.52 8.64
N ILE A 182 7.45 -3.69 8.04
CA ILE A 182 7.06 -4.93 8.73
C ILE A 182 8.22 -5.93 8.60
N PRO A 183 9.09 -6.07 9.61
CA PRO A 183 10.31 -6.88 9.51
C PRO A 183 10.07 -8.39 9.34
N GLY A 184 8.94 -8.87 9.80
CA GLY A 184 8.59 -10.29 9.80
C GLY A 184 7.34 -10.63 9.00
N ALA A 185 6.81 -11.83 9.23
CA ALA A 185 5.56 -12.26 8.63
C ALA A 185 4.35 -11.68 9.37
N ILE A 186 3.34 -11.29 8.61
CA ILE A 186 2.03 -10.93 9.15
C ILE A 186 1.31 -12.22 9.55
N ARG A 187 0.96 -12.36 10.83
CA ARG A 187 0.26 -13.54 11.36
C ARG A 187 -0.83 -13.10 12.33
N PRO A 188 -2.00 -13.80 12.33
CA PRO A 188 -3.13 -13.43 13.18
C PRO A 188 -2.81 -13.40 14.69
N ASP A 189 -1.87 -14.24 15.13
CA ASP A 189 -1.44 -14.40 16.54
C ASP A 189 -0.23 -13.55 16.92
N ALA A 190 0.30 -12.74 16.01
CA ALA A 190 1.47 -11.92 16.28
C ALA A 190 1.11 -10.69 17.13
N GLU A 191 1.87 -10.43 18.19
CA GLU A 191 1.65 -9.31 19.11
C GLU A 191 1.74 -7.94 18.42
N HIS A 192 2.72 -7.77 17.52
CA HIS A 192 3.02 -6.47 16.90
C HIS A 192 2.74 -6.42 15.40
N SER A 193 2.54 -7.57 14.76
CA SER A 193 2.36 -7.70 13.31
C SER A 193 1.13 -8.53 12.93
N SER A 194 0.12 -8.62 13.81
CA SER A 194 -1.20 -9.12 13.41
C SER A 194 -1.89 -8.11 12.48
N PRO A 195 -2.78 -8.57 11.58
CA PRO A 195 -3.49 -7.70 10.65
C PRO A 195 -4.18 -6.52 11.34
N ASP A 196 -4.86 -6.75 12.46
CA ASP A 196 -5.60 -5.72 13.18
C ASP A 196 -4.68 -4.68 13.84
N VAL A 197 -3.58 -5.12 14.47
CA VAL A 197 -2.57 -4.22 15.06
C VAL A 197 -1.92 -3.35 13.98
N LEU A 198 -1.63 -3.93 12.81
CA LEU A 198 -1.06 -3.18 11.68
C LEU A 198 -2.06 -2.20 11.09
N ALA A 199 -3.34 -2.57 11.00
CA ALA A 199 -4.41 -1.69 10.52
C ALA A 199 -4.60 -0.47 11.43
N GLU A 200 -4.61 -0.67 12.77
CA GLU A 200 -4.64 0.44 13.73
C GLU A 200 -3.42 1.35 13.60
N ARG A 201 -2.24 0.76 13.38
CA ARG A 201 -1.01 1.55 13.17
C ARG A 201 -1.06 2.35 11.88
N LEU A 202 -1.54 1.79 10.77
CA LEU A 202 -1.74 2.53 9.51
C LEU A 202 -2.73 3.69 9.68
N TYR A 203 -3.80 3.46 10.42
CA TYR A 203 -4.76 4.52 10.71
C TYR A 203 -4.17 5.60 11.64
N ALA A 204 -3.37 5.21 12.63
CA ALA A 204 -2.65 6.16 13.47
C ALA A 204 -1.66 7.02 12.66
N ILE A 205 -0.92 6.42 11.72
CA ILE A 205 -0.03 7.15 10.79
C ILE A 205 -0.83 8.18 9.98
N HIS A 206 -1.99 7.80 9.46
CA HIS A 206 -2.87 8.71 8.71
C HIS A 206 -3.32 9.90 9.56
N THR A 207 -3.67 9.67 10.82
CA THR A 207 -4.25 10.71 11.68
C THR A 207 -3.22 11.56 12.41
N GLN A 208 -2.09 10.98 12.85
CA GLN A 208 -1.06 11.67 13.61
C GLN A 208 -0.08 12.44 12.73
N ARG A 209 0.28 11.89 11.56
CA ARG A 209 1.11 12.54 10.53
C ARG A 209 2.46 13.08 11.08
N ASP A 210 3.08 12.34 12.00
CA ASP A 210 4.20 12.77 12.81
C ASP A 210 5.58 12.44 12.21
N ALA A 211 5.70 11.34 11.46
CA ALA A 211 6.96 10.87 10.91
C ALA A 211 6.79 10.19 9.54
N PHE A 212 7.88 10.16 8.77
CA PHE A 212 7.92 9.42 7.52
C PHE A 212 7.92 7.91 7.72
N ARG A 213 8.77 7.39 8.62
CA ARG A 213 9.01 5.95 8.74
C ARG A 213 8.60 5.41 10.09
N HIS A 214 7.79 4.36 10.04
CA HIS A 214 7.31 3.61 11.19
C HIS A 214 7.72 2.14 11.07
N TYR A 215 7.88 1.47 12.20
CA TYR A 215 8.21 0.05 12.26
C TYR A 215 7.12 -0.69 13.03
N ALA A 216 6.66 -1.82 12.52
CA ALA A 216 5.71 -2.69 13.23
C ALA A 216 6.34 -3.24 14.50
N GLU A 217 7.62 -3.58 14.42
CA GLU A 217 8.45 -4.07 15.54
C GLU A 217 9.92 -3.69 15.28
N PRO A 218 10.79 -3.72 16.28
CA PRO A 218 12.21 -3.46 16.06
C PRO A 218 12.80 -4.36 14.97
N MET A 219 13.70 -3.81 14.16
CA MET A 219 14.43 -4.61 13.16
C MET A 219 15.23 -5.69 13.88
N PRO A 220 15.16 -6.96 13.43
CA PRO A 220 15.98 -8.04 13.99
C PRO A 220 17.48 -7.68 13.89
N ALA A 221 18.26 -8.13 14.85
CA ALA A 221 19.72 -7.85 14.93
C ALA A 221 20.50 -8.42 13.74
#